data_53aaff6dd394a66b39f4eb11eba07848
#
_entry.id   53aaff6dd394a66b39f4eb11eba07848
#
_cell.length_a   1.000
_cell.length_b   1.000
_cell.length_c   1.000
_cell.angle_alpha   90.00
_cell.angle_beta   90.00
_cell.angle_gamma   90.00
#
_symmetry.space_group_name_H-M   'P 1'
#
loop_
_entity.id
_entity.type
_entity.pdbx_description
1 polymer ?
#
loop_
_entity_poly.entity_id
_entity_poly.type
_entity_poly.pdbx_seq_one_letter_code
_entity_poly.pdbx_strand_id
1 'polypeptide(L)'
;MSMTIVNDYFFKPDGDVEEGKAAAAELVEHFKGEVPEVELSLWLEAQENPLHHYHVTVFSDPNVIPKVRDSAAIKRFTDRLYPHIDHSTFISPVCDVWLADGKGIKPVS
;
A
#
# COMPACT_ATOMS: atom_id res chain seq x y z
N MET A 1 -5.98 -1.22 -18.16
CA MET A 1 -5.53 0.06 -17.58
C MET A 1 -5.10 -0.19 -16.13
N SER A 2 -3.90 0.22 -15.79
CA SER A 2 -3.40 0.09 -14.41
C SER A 2 -3.79 1.29 -13.58
N MET A 3 -4.15 1.05 -12.33
CA MET A 3 -4.52 2.07 -11.37
C MET A 3 -3.69 1.90 -10.11
N THR A 4 -3.24 2.99 -9.52
CA THR A 4 -2.32 2.97 -8.40
C THR A 4 -2.93 3.64 -7.18
N ILE A 5 -2.79 3.00 -6.03
CA ILE A 5 -3.05 3.62 -4.74
C ILE A 5 -1.70 3.98 -4.13
N VAL A 6 -1.54 5.24 -3.75
CA VAL A 6 -0.34 5.73 -3.06
C VAL A 6 -0.73 6.09 -1.64
N ASN A 7 -0.13 5.42 -0.67
CA ASN A 7 -0.30 5.74 0.74
C ASN A 7 0.95 6.45 1.25
N ASP A 8 0.75 7.52 2.01
CA ASP A 8 1.81 8.34 2.57
C ASP A 8 1.40 8.71 4.01
N TYR A 9 2.24 8.37 4.98
CA TYR A 9 1.95 8.64 6.38
C TYR A 9 3.22 8.61 7.23
N PHE A 10 3.09 9.13 8.47
CA PHE A 10 4.14 9.02 9.47
C PHE A 10 3.71 8.08 10.59
N PHE A 11 4.62 7.27 11.06
CA PHE A 11 4.44 6.61 12.35
C PHE A 11 4.51 7.65 13.46
N LYS A 12 3.80 7.39 14.56
CA LYS A 12 3.98 8.16 15.78
C LYS A 12 5.40 7.94 16.33
N PRO A 13 5.98 8.94 17.03
CA PRO A 13 7.32 8.75 17.63
C PRO A 13 7.40 7.56 18.60
N ASP A 14 6.28 7.24 19.28
CA ASP A 14 6.16 6.10 20.20
C ASP A 14 5.49 4.88 19.55
N GLY A 15 5.20 4.94 18.25
CA GLY A 15 4.58 3.84 17.51
C GLY A 15 5.55 2.68 17.29
N ASP A 16 5.00 1.48 17.15
CA ASP A 16 5.78 0.28 16.86
C ASP A 16 5.94 0.11 15.35
N VAL A 17 7.02 0.64 14.81
CA VAL A 17 7.33 0.56 13.38
C VAL A 17 7.52 -0.88 12.92
N GLU A 18 8.14 -1.73 13.76
CA GLU A 18 8.39 -3.13 13.42
C GLU A 18 7.08 -3.92 13.30
N GLU A 19 6.09 -3.63 14.14
CA GLU A 19 4.76 -4.24 14.01
C GLU A 19 4.09 -3.81 12.69
N GLY A 20 4.20 -2.54 12.32
CA GLY A 20 3.70 -2.06 11.04
C GLY A 20 4.36 -2.75 9.86
N LYS A 21 5.69 -2.94 9.91
CA LYS A 21 6.44 -3.67 8.88
C LYS A 21 6.03 -5.14 8.79
N ALA A 22 5.81 -5.79 9.93
CA ALA A 22 5.36 -7.18 9.97
C ALA A 22 3.95 -7.32 9.36
N ALA A 23 3.06 -6.39 9.66
CA ALA A 23 1.72 -6.36 9.08
C ALA A 23 1.78 -6.18 7.55
N ALA A 24 2.67 -5.30 7.08
CA ALA A 24 2.90 -5.08 5.65
C ALA A 24 3.41 -6.34 4.95
N ALA A 25 4.36 -7.04 5.55
CA ALA A 25 4.89 -8.27 4.98
C ALA A 25 3.81 -9.34 4.84
N GLU A 26 2.94 -9.48 5.84
CA GLU A 26 1.81 -10.40 5.78
C GLU A 26 0.84 -10.03 4.64
N LEU A 27 0.56 -8.74 4.48
CA LEU A 27 -0.34 -8.27 3.40
C LEU A 27 0.25 -8.55 2.02
N VAL A 28 1.55 -8.33 1.84
CA VAL A 28 2.24 -8.62 0.57
C VAL A 28 2.15 -10.10 0.23
N GLU A 29 2.34 -10.99 1.22
CA GLU A 29 2.17 -12.43 1.00
C GLU A 29 0.74 -12.80 0.61
N HIS A 30 -0.26 -12.15 1.21
CA HIS A 30 -1.65 -12.33 0.81
C HIS A 30 -1.87 -11.91 -0.65
N PHE A 31 -1.35 -10.76 -1.06
CA PHE A 31 -1.47 -10.30 -2.45
C PHE A 31 -0.86 -11.30 -3.43
N LYS A 32 0.32 -11.83 -3.13
CA LYS A 32 0.98 -12.82 -3.99
C LYS A 32 0.14 -14.08 -4.19
N GLY A 33 -0.53 -14.54 -3.13
CA GLY A 33 -1.29 -15.79 -3.17
C GLY A 33 -2.72 -15.63 -3.67
N GLU A 34 -3.37 -14.49 -3.39
CA GLU A 34 -4.82 -14.37 -3.51
C GLU A 34 -5.28 -13.24 -4.44
N VAL A 35 -4.40 -12.30 -4.81
CA VAL A 35 -4.78 -11.12 -5.61
C VAL A 35 -3.83 -10.96 -6.79
N PRO A 36 -4.03 -11.74 -7.86
CA PRO A 36 -3.15 -11.67 -9.05
C PRO A 36 -3.21 -10.33 -9.76
N GLU A 37 -4.24 -9.52 -9.53
CA GLU A 37 -4.39 -8.18 -10.11
C GLU A 37 -3.44 -7.15 -9.49
N VAL A 38 -2.78 -7.46 -8.38
CA VAL A 38 -1.70 -6.62 -7.84
C VAL A 38 -0.44 -6.89 -8.65
N GLU A 39 -0.05 -5.92 -9.47
CA GLU A 39 1.13 -6.02 -10.33
C GLU A 39 2.40 -5.60 -9.62
N LEU A 40 2.30 -4.66 -8.69
CA LEU A 40 3.42 -4.12 -7.94
C LEU A 40 2.95 -3.68 -6.56
N SER A 41 3.73 -3.99 -5.55
CA SER A 41 3.51 -3.49 -4.19
C SER A 41 4.87 -3.07 -3.63
N LEU A 42 5.09 -1.75 -3.52
CA LEU A 42 6.31 -1.17 -2.99
C LEU A 42 6.04 -0.57 -1.61
N TRP A 43 6.95 -0.85 -0.68
CA TRP A 43 6.89 -0.37 0.69
C TRP A 43 8.19 0.35 0.99
N LEU A 44 8.10 1.67 1.21
CA LEU A 44 9.26 2.54 1.25
C LEU A 44 9.35 3.25 2.60
N GLU A 45 10.58 3.36 3.10
CA GLU A 45 10.92 4.12 4.29
C GLU A 45 11.85 5.25 3.88
N ALA A 46 11.52 6.48 4.26
CA ALA A 46 12.34 7.63 3.91
C ALA A 46 13.67 7.58 4.65
N GLN A 47 14.78 7.81 3.93
CA GLN A 47 16.12 7.82 4.54
C GLN A 47 16.28 8.95 5.55
N GLU A 48 15.67 10.11 5.29
CA GLU A 48 15.80 11.30 6.13
C GLU A 48 15.00 11.19 7.42
N ASN A 49 13.91 10.42 7.40
CA ASN A 49 13.05 10.24 8.56
C ASN A 49 12.44 8.83 8.53
N PRO A 50 12.98 7.89 9.31
CA PRO A 50 12.48 6.50 9.33
C PRO A 50 11.04 6.33 9.79
N LEU A 51 10.40 7.37 10.32
CA LEU A 51 8.97 7.36 10.65
C LEU A 51 8.08 7.63 9.43
N HIS A 52 8.64 8.17 8.35
CA HIS A 52 7.89 8.51 7.14
C HIS A 52 7.89 7.32 6.18
N HIS A 53 6.70 6.81 5.87
CA HIS A 53 6.53 5.63 5.02
C HIS A 53 5.60 5.90 3.85
N TYR A 54 5.87 5.21 2.76
CA TYR A 54 5.06 5.25 1.53
C TYR A 54 4.72 3.83 1.12
N HIS A 55 3.51 3.62 0.60
CA HIS A 55 3.15 2.38 -0.07
C HIS A 55 2.65 2.71 -1.47
N VAL A 56 3.10 1.98 -2.46
CA VAL A 56 2.65 2.13 -3.84
C VAL A 56 2.15 0.78 -4.31
N THR A 57 0.84 0.67 -4.57
CA THR A 57 0.23 -0.57 -5.04
C THR A 57 -0.42 -0.33 -6.39
N VAL A 58 0.03 -1.06 -7.40
CA VAL A 58 -0.47 -0.97 -8.76
C VAL A 58 -1.38 -2.15 -9.05
N PHE A 59 -2.61 -1.87 -9.48
CA PHE A 59 -3.61 -2.87 -9.84
C PHE A 59 -3.82 -2.89 -11.35
N SER A 60 -3.84 -4.08 -11.94
CA SER A 60 -4.13 -4.25 -13.37
C SER A 60 -5.61 -4.00 -13.70
N ASP A 61 -6.49 -4.24 -12.72
CA ASP A 61 -7.93 -4.09 -12.88
C ASP A 61 -8.47 -3.24 -11.72
N PRO A 62 -8.95 -2.00 -12.00
CA PRO A 62 -9.49 -1.14 -10.95
C PRO A 62 -10.75 -1.72 -10.29
N ASN A 63 -11.46 -2.64 -10.92
CA ASN A 63 -12.66 -3.25 -10.36
C ASN A 63 -12.36 -4.15 -9.16
N VAL A 64 -11.13 -4.60 -8.99
CA VAL A 64 -10.73 -5.41 -7.84
C VAL A 64 -10.53 -4.58 -6.57
N ILE A 65 -10.33 -3.27 -6.69
CA ILE A 65 -9.99 -2.40 -5.57
C ILE A 65 -11.03 -2.42 -4.45
N PRO A 66 -12.35 -2.29 -4.71
CA PRO A 66 -13.34 -2.36 -3.64
C PRO A 66 -13.31 -3.71 -2.91
N LYS A 67 -13.13 -4.80 -3.65
CA LYS A 67 -13.06 -6.14 -3.07
C LYS A 67 -11.84 -6.29 -2.16
N VAL A 68 -10.69 -5.77 -2.58
CA VAL A 68 -9.47 -5.78 -1.76
C VAL A 68 -9.66 -4.94 -0.50
N ARG A 69 -10.23 -3.75 -0.64
CA ARG A 69 -10.50 -2.82 0.47
C ARG A 69 -11.36 -3.45 1.56
N ASP A 70 -12.35 -4.25 1.16
CA ASP A 70 -13.30 -4.87 2.08
C ASP A 70 -12.82 -6.24 2.56
N SER A 71 -11.63 -6.68 2.16
CA SER A 71 -11.11 -8.00 2.51
C SER A 71 -10.71 -8.10 3.98
N ALA A 72 -10.77 -9.32 4.50
CA ALA A 72 -10.29 -9.61 5.86
C ALA A 72 -8.79 -9.32 6.01
N ALA A 73 -8.01 -9.51 4.94
CA ALA A 73 -6.57 -9.25 4.96
C ALA A 73 -6.26 -7.76 5.15
N ILE A 74 -7.01 -6.87 4.49
CA ILE A 74 -6.85 -5.42 4.67
C ILE A 74 -7.30 -5.01 6.07
N LYS A 75 -8.42 -5.54 6.57
CA LYS A 75 -8.86 -5.24 7.92
C LYS A 75 -7.81 -5.65 8.95
N ARG A 76 -7.25 -6.83 8.83
CA ARG A 76 -6.18 -7.30 9.72
C ARG A 76 -4.96 -6.41 9.66
N PHE A 77 -4.56 -6.00 8.46
CA PHE A 77 -3.45 -5.08 8.26
C PHE A 77 -3.70 -3.73 8.95
N THR A 78 -4.86 -3.12 8.72
CA THR A 78 -5.19 -1.83 9.31
C THR A 78 -5.34 -1.91 10.83
N ASP A 79 -5.90 -2.99 11.36
CA ASP A 79 -6.01 -3.20 12.81
C ASP A 79 -4.63 -3.25 13.48
N ARG A 80 -3.62 -3.77 12.79
CA ARG A 80 -2.24 -3.84 13.30
C ARG A 80 -1.46 -2.56 13.10
N LEU A 81 -1.70 -1.85 12.01
CA LEU A 81 -0.93 -0.66 11.63
C LEU A 81 -1.47 0.62 12.29
N TYR A 82 -2.77 0.83 12.25
CA TYR A 82 -3.40 2.11 12.58
C TYR A 82 -3.11 2.63 13.99
N PRO A 83 -3.00 1.79 15.03
CA PRO A 83 -2.65 2.30 16.36
C PRO A 83 -1.28 2.98 16.43
N HIS A 84 -0.41 2.71 15.46
CA HIS A 84 0.99 3.16 15.49
C HIS A 84 1.27 4.35 14.58
N ILE A 85 0.29 4.79 13.78
CA ILE A 85 0.50 5.89 12.82
C ILE A 85 -0.19 7.17 13.26
N ASP A 86 0.35 8.29 12.77
CA ASP A 86 -0.28 9.61 12.92
C ASP A 86 -1.29 9.80 11.79
N HIS A 87 -2.57 9.61 12.10
CA HIS A 87 -3.65 9.69 11.12
C HIS A 87 -3.80 11.08 10.49
N SER A 88 -3.35 12.13 11.17
CA SER A 88 -3.41 13.49 10.62
C SER A 88 -2.49 13.65 9.39
N THR A 89 -1.50 12.79 9.24
CA THR A 89 -0.55 12.81 8.12
C THR A 89 -0.95 11.90 6.97
N PHE A 90 -1.95 11.03 7.18
CA PHE A 90 -2.28 9.97 6.24
C PHE A 90 -2.99 10.53 5.00
N ILE A 91 -2.40 10.26 3.83
CA ILE A 91 -3.03 10.51 2.54
C ILE A 91 -2.99 9.22 1.71
N SER A 92 -4.02 9.03 0.88
CA SER A 92 -4.18 7.79 0.10
C SER A 92 -4.85 8.08 -1.25
N PRO A 93 -4.22 8.89 -2.12
CA PRO A 93 -4.81 9.16 -3.43
C PRO A 93 -4.83 7.93 -4.31
N VAL A 94 -5.88 7.83 -5.12
CA VAL A 94 -5.95 6.88 -6.22
C VAL A 94 -5.49 7.61 -7.47
N CYS A 95 -4.51 7.03 -8.16
CA CYS A 95 -3.84 7.66 -9.29
C CYS A 95 -3.94 6.79 -10.54
N ASP A 96 -4.05 7.43 -11.69
CA ASP A 96 -3.86 6.75 -12.96
C ASP A 96 -2.37 6.67 -13.28
N VAL A 97 -1.94 5.55 -13.84
CA VAL A 97 -0.58 5.44 -14.36
C VAL A 97 -0.57 6.01 -15.77
N TRP A 98 0.04 7.19 -15.96
CA TRP A 98 0.10 7.83 -17.28
C TRP A 98 1.39 7.51 -18.05
N LEU A 99 2.44 7.11 -17.35
CA LEU A 99 3.72 6.71 -17.95
C LEU A 99 4.37 5.67 -17.04
N ALA A 100 4.85 4.57 -17.63
CA ALA A 100 5.58 3.55 -16.89
C ALA A 100 6.54 2.82 -17.81
N ASP A 101 7.66 2.37 -17.23
CA ASP A 101 8.62 1.48 -17.86
C ASP A 101 8.87 0.33 -16.89
N GLY A 102 8.10 -0.75 -17.04
CA GLY A 102 8.19 -1.90 -16.14
C GLY A 102 7.22 -3.00 -16.59
N LYS A 103 7.58 -4.24 -16.29
CA LYS A 103 6.74 -5.39 -16.63
C LYS A 103 5.40 -5.34 -15.88
N GLY A 104 4.32 -5.54 -16.61
CA GLY A 104 2.99 -5.64 -16.05
C GLY A 104 2.32 -4.29 -15.74
N ILE A 105 3.06 -3.19 -15.78
CA ILE A 105 2.51 -1.87 -15.50
C ILE A 105 2.06 -1.22 -16.80
N LYS A 106 0.78 -0.86 -16.87
CA LYS A 106 0.17 -0.32 -18.09
C LYS A 106 -0.32 1.10 -17.86
N PRO A 107 0.33 2.09 -18.49
CA PRO A 107 -0.12 3.48 -18.38
C PRO A 107 -1.48 3.68 -19.04
N VAL A 108 -2.15 4.73 -18.60
CA VAL A 108 -3.36 5.23 -19.24
C VAL A 108 -2.96 5.90 -20.56
N SER A 109 -3.53 5.44 -21.65
CA SER A 109 -3.26 6.08 -22.94
C SER A 109 -4.36 5.81 -23.96
#